data_020d5c5d688047877bf3dbb3b08db645
#
_entry.id   020d5c5d688047877bf3dbb3b08db645
#
_cell.length_a   1.000
_cell.length_b   1.000
_cell.length_c   1.000
_cell.angle_alpha   90.00
_cell.angle_beta   90.00
_cell.angle_gamma   90.00
#
_symmetry.space_group_name_H-M   'P 1'
#
loop_
_entity.id
_entity.type
_entity.pdbx_description
1 polymer ?
#
loop_
_entity_poly.entity_id
_entity_poly.type
_entity_poly.pdbx_seq_one_letter_code
_entity_poly.pdbx_strand_id
1 'polypeptide(L)'
;MKKRAVVISAFTPEARLKRRIRGHLRKLGFEHGPDGTLAPPSSSKESIRALHFEQRRDGLKDHRVFVRAALPKLEAYFANGSEVDPEKIQPRLELVEAGTWQSDLFRLASLSWSVPVSYGFGRRLRYLVWDDNNGKLIGIIALGDPVYNLRVRDEVIGWTVKDRSKRLVNVLDAYVLGAVPPYNMILGGKLVACLVRTKEVRDDFARKYGNTRGIISKKKKRAQLALITTSSSLGRSSVYNRLKLGSQPYLTPIGYTQGWGHFHVPDSLFADLRDYLRKKRHGYWDGHKFGEGPNWRLRTIRAAFDALGIKPDWLKHGIGREVYICEFASNARKLLRGESKKAIYRGLKSVSEVGALARARWMVPRAQTRTEYKDWKREQFAALVSFRRSRNEEPTNTPAQIVRKRETITGS
;
A
#
# COMPACT_ATOMS: atom_id res chain seq x y z
N MET A 1 -26.99 60.07 12.91
CA MET A 1 -26.62 58.93 12.05
C MET A 1 -26.58 57.66 12.89
N LYS A 2 -27.55 56.76 12.76
CA LYS A 2 -27.59 55.44 13.47
C LYS A 2 -26.65 54.48 12.73
N LYS A 3 -25.57 54.02 13.38
CA LYS A 3 -24.70 52.99 12.88
C LYS A 3 -25.51 51.67 12.78
N ARG A 4 -25.78 51.19 11.56
CA ARG A 4 -26.31 49.84 11.34
C ARG A 4 -25.30 48.83 11.81
N ALA A 5 -25.62 48.08 12.87
CA ALA A 5 -24.84 46.91 13.27
C ALA A 5 -24.93 45.88 12.15
N VAL A 6 -23.77 45.52 11.60
CA VAL A 6 -23.67 44.39 10.66
C VAL A 6 -23.86 43.12 11.46
N VAL A 7 -25.04 42.52 11.37
CA VAL A 7 -25.30 41.18 11.92
C VAL A 7 -24.54 40.20 11.06
N ILE A 8 -23.40 39.73 11.55
CA ILE A 8 -22.65 38.60 10.96
C ILE A 8 -23.52 37.37 11.22
N SER A 9 -24.30 36.94 10.23
CA SER A 9 -25.08 35.70 10.36
C SER A 9 -24.13 34.53 10.57
N ALA A 10 -24.28 33.80 11.68
CA ALA A 10 -23.50 32.60 11.95
C ALA A 10 -23.73 31.57 10.82
N PHE A 11 -22.66 31.09 10.20
CA PHE A 11 -22.77 30.07 9.16
C PHE A 11 -23.51 28.83 9.68
N THR A 12 -24.40 28.29 8.85
CA THR A 12 -25.09 27.03 9.16
C THR A 12 -24.05 25.92 9.38
N PRO A 13 -24.34 24.84 10.14
CA PRO A 13 -23.45 23.70 10.30
C PRO A 13 -22.98 23.12 8.95
N GLU A 14 -23.89 23.08 7.97
CA GLU A 14 -23.58 22.65 6.60
C GLU A 14 -22.56 23.56 5.92
N ALA A 15 -22.77 24.87 6.01
CA ALA A 15 -21.87 25.86 5.41
C ALA A 15 -20.47 25.79 6.06
N ARG A 16 -20.40 25.61 7.38
CA ARG A 16 -19.14 25.42 8.11
C ARG A 16 -18.41 24.16 7.66
N LEU A 17 -19.14 23.04 7.53
CA LEU A 17 -18.55 21.77 7.10
C LEU A 17 -18.06 21.84 5.63
N LYS A 18 -18.86 22.41 4.73
CA LYS A 18 -18.43 22.66 3.33
C LYS A 18 -17.18 23.53 3.26
N ARG A 19 -17.10 24.60 4.06
CA ARG A 19 -15.93 25.48 4.12
C ARG A 19 -14.70 24.73 4.64
N ARG A 20 -14.86 23.87 5.66
CA ARG A 20 -13.79 23.04 6.21
C ARG A 20 -13.25 22.06 5.16
N ILE A 21 -14.14 21.36 4.42
CA ILE A 21 -13.75 20.45 3.35
C ILE A 21 -12.95 21.18 2.26
N ARG A 22 -13.48 22.33 1.77
CA ARG A 22 -12.80 23.14 0.75
C ARG A 22 -11.45 23.66 1.23
N GLY A 23 -11.38 24.15 2.47
CA GLY A 23 -10.14 24.64 3.08
C GLY A 23 -9.09 23.55 3.21
N HIS A 24 -9.52 22.33 3.60
CA HIS A 24 -8.62 21.19 3.67
C HIS A 24 -8.07 20.78 2.29
N LEU A 25 -8.92 20.67 1.27
CA LEU A 25 -8.48 20.34 -0.10
C LEU A 25 -7.52 21.39 -0.66
N ARG A 26 -7.81 22.68 -0.43
CA ARG A 26 -6.92 23.78 -0.83
C ARG A 26 -5.56 23.71 -0.10
N LYS A 27 -5.56 23.40 1.20
CA LYS A 27 -4.33 23.19 1.98
C LYS A 27 -3.47 22.07 1.41
N LEU A 28 -4.11 21.01 0.88
CA LEU A 28 -3.44 19.91 0.18
C LEU A 28 -2.98 20.28 -1.24
N GLY A 29 -3.28 21.48 -1.72
CA GLY A 29 -2.92 21.95 -3.05
C GLY A 29 -3.85 21.45 -4.17
N PHE A 30 -5.03 20.89 -3.82
CA PHE A 30 -6.03 20.56 -4.83
C PHE A 30 -6.67 21.81 -5.39
N GLU A 31 -6.80 21.86 -6.70
CA GLU A 31 -7.53 22.87 -7.43
C GLU A 31 -8.85 22.30 -7.97
N HIS A 32 -9.78 23.19 -8.29
CA HIS A 32 -11.02 22.81 -8.95
C HIS A 32 -10.89 23.12 -10.45
N GLY A 33 -11.06 22.09 -11.26
CA GLY A 33 -11.19 22.25 -12.70
C GLY A 33 -12.51 22.97 -13.06
N PRO A 34 -12.63 23.46 -14.31
CA PRO A 34 -13.84 24.15 -14.79
C PRO A 34 -15.12 23.29 -14.71
N ASP A 35 -14.94 21.96 -14.80
CA ASP A 35 -16.01 20.96 -14.66
C ASP A 35 -16.32 20.60 -13.19
N GLY A 36 -15.61 21.22 -12.23
CA GLY A 36 -15.76 20.99 -10.78
C GLY A 36 -15.06 19.73 -10.29
N THR A 37 -14.24 19.06 -11.10
CA THR A 37 -13.39 17.95 -10.65
C THR A 37 -12.21 18.46 -9.84
N LEU A 38 -11.63 17.59 -8.99
CA LEU A 38 -10.39 17.90 -8.28
C LEU A 38 -9.19 17.61 -9.17
N ALA A 39 -8.32 18.60 -9.31
CA ALA A 39 -7.00 18.43 -9.90
C ALA A 39 -5.94 18.35 -8.78
N PRO A 40 -5.09 17.30 -8.75
CA PRO A 40 -4.01 17.22 -7.79
C PRO A 40 -2.91 18.23 -8.10
N PRO A 41 -2.14 18.71 -7.09
CA PRO A 41 -1.11 19.74 -7.28
C PRO A 41 0.00 19.28 -8.23
N SER A 42 0.33 17.98 -8.22
CA SER A 42 1.33 17.36 -9.06
C SER A 42 1.23 15.85 -8.99
N SER A 43 1.69 15.16 -10.03
CA SER A 43 1.85 13.71 -10.08
C SER A 43 3.26 13.25 -9.66
N SER A 44 4.12 14.14 -9.16
CA SER A 44 5.45 13.77 -8.68
C SER A 44 5.35 12.87 -7.44
N LYS A 45 6.35 12.02 -7.22
CA LYS A 45 6.37 11.12 -6.05
C LYS A 45 6.42 11.90 -4.74
N GLU A 46 7.10 13.03 -4.73
CA GLU A 46 7.24 13.95 -3.60
C GLU A 46 5.88 14.56 -3.25
N SER A 47 5.15 15.04 -4.25
CA SER A 47 3.80 15.58 -4.08
C SER A 47 2.83 14.52 -3.56
N ILE A 48 2.86 13.30 -4.10
CA ILE A 48 2.02 12.20 -3.62
C ILE A 48 2.36 11.83 -2.17
N ARG A 49 3.64 11.83 -1.77
CA ARG A 49 4.03 11.61 -0.37
C ARG A 49 3.52 12.72 0.54
N ALA A 50 3.61 13.98 0.10
CA ALA A 50 3.09 15.13 0.85
C ALA A 50 1.57 15.01 1.09
N LEU A 51 0.81 14.58 0.08
CA LEU A 51 -0.63 14.33 0.21
C LEU A 51 -0.97 13.23 1.23
N HIS A 52 -0.10 12.24 1.39
CA HIS A 52 -0.27 11.16 2.38
C HIS A 52 0.29 11.50 3.77
N PHE A 53 0.96 12.66 3.93
CA PHE A 53 1.66 13.00 5.17
C PHE A 53 0.72 13.03 6.38
N GLU A 54 -0.43 13.71 6.27
CA GLU A 54 -1.39 13.79 7.40
C GLU A 54 -1.94 12.41 7.76
N GLN A 55 -2.33 11.61 6.77
CA GLN A 55 -2.79 10.22 6.99
C GLN A 55 -1.71 9.37 7.67
N ARG A 56 -0.45 9.49 7.23
CA ARG A 56 0.68 8.78 7.85
C ARG A 56 0.90 9.22 9.29
N ARG A 57 0.85 10.51 9.56
CA ARG A 57 0.99 11.09 10.89
C ARG A 57 -0.10 10.60 11.84
N ASP A 58 -1.35 10.60 11.39
CA ASP A 58 -2.48 10.11 12.17
C ASP A 58 -2.33 8.61 12.46
N GLY A 59 -1.96 7.81 11.47
CA GLY A 59 -1.66 6.39 11.66
C GLY A 59 -0.53 6.13 12.66
N LEU A 60 0.56 6.90 12.64
CA LEU A 60 1.64 6.78 13.63
C LEU A 60 1.17 7.19 15.04
N LYS A 61 0.30 8.21 15.14
CA LYS A 61 -0.30 8.61 16.41
C LYS A 61 -1.14 7.50 17.02
N ASP A 62 -1.98 6.86 16.22
CA ASP A 62 -2.86 5.76 16.64
C ASP A 62 -2.05 4.53 17.09
N HIS A 63 -0.90 4.31 16.46
CA HIS A 63 0.00 3.20 16.79
C HIS A 63 1.04 3.51 17.88
N ARG A 64 1.03 4.71 18.46
CA ARG A 64 2.05 5.18 19.42
C ARG A 64 2.26 4.22 20.61
N VAL A 65 1.18 3.73 21.20
CA VAL A 65 1.25 2.80 22.35
C VAL A 65 1.87 1.47 21.91
N PHE A 66 1.44 0.95 20.77
CA PHE A 66 2.01 -0.27 20.19
C PHE A 66 3.51 -0.11 19.90
N VAL A 67 3.91 0.97 19.21
CA VAL A 67 5.33 1.21 18.86
C VAL A 67 6.19 1.28 20.11
N ARG A 68 5.73 1.99 21.17
CA ARG A 68 6.47 2.09 22.44
C ARG A 68 6.69 0.73 23.09
N ALA A 69 5.71 -0.17 23.01
CA ALA A 69 5.80 -1.50 23.62
C ALA A 69 6.57 -2.51 22.77
N ALA A 70 6.43 -2.43 21.43
CA ALA A 70 6.96 -3.43 20.50
C ALA A 70 8.39 -3.14 20.04
N LEU A 71 8.74 -1.86 19.82
CA LEU A 71 10.04 -1.48 19.25
C LEU A 71 11.24 -2.00 20.06
N PRO A 72 11.31 -1.83 21.41
CA PRO A 72 12.46 -2.33 22.19
C PRO A 72 12.65 -3.85 22.13
N LYS A 73 11.57 -4.60 21.91
CA LYS A 73 11.58 -6.06 21.82
C LYS A 73 11.94 -6.58 20.43
N LEU A 74 11.64 -5.78 19.39
CA LEU A 74 11.70 -6.21 17.99
C LEU A 74 12.80 -5.51 17.19
N GLU A 75 13.42 -4.47 17.73
CA GLU A 75 14.45 -3.70 17.06
C GLU A 75 15.64 -4.56 16.62
N ALA A 76 16.00 -5.57 17.43
CA ALA A 76 17.07 -6.49 17.14
C ALA A 76 16.92 -7.27 15.82
N TYR A 77 15.70 -7.39 15.29
CA TYR A 77 15.45 -8.05 14.01
C TYR A 77 15.73 -7.16 12.79
N PHE A 78 15.92 -5.85 12.97
CA PHE A 78 16.38 -4.96 11.91
C PHE A 78 17.90 -4.96 11.87
N ALA A 79 18.47 -4.97 10.66
CA ALA A 79 19.93 -5.02 10.51
C ALA A 79 20.57 -3.65 10.71
N ASN A 80 21.79 -3.63 11.24
CA ASN A 80 22.74 -2.57 10.94
C ASN A 80 23.31 -2.76 9.54
N GLY A 81 23.79 -1.72 8.90
CA GLY A 81 24.43 -1.82 7.59
C GLY A 81 25.66 -2.72 7.60
N SER A 82 26.43 -2.71 8.70
CA SER A 82 27.60 -3.57 8.91
C SER A 82 27.27 -5.07 9.05
N GLU A 83 26.03 -5.42 9.38
CA GLU A 83 25.58 -6.83 9.49
C GLU A 83 25.14 -7.42 8.14
N VAL A 84 25.05 -6.61 7.08
CA VAL A 84 24.61 -7.05 5.77
C VAL A 84 25.80 -7.36 4.87
N ASP A 85 25.98 -8.64 4.54
CA ASP A 85 26.92 -9.12 3.53
C ASP A 85 26.12 -9.39 2.22
N PRO A 86 26.22 -8.51 1.22
CA PRO A 86 25.44 -8.65 -0.02
C PRO A 86 25.70 -9.96 -0.77
N GLU A 87 26.89 -10.53 -0.65
CA GLU A 87 27.27 -11.80 -1.32
C GLU A 87 26.60 -13.02 -0.66
N LYS A 88 26.23 -12.92 0.62
CA LYS A 88 25.70 -14.03 1.42
C LYS A 88 24.20 -13.92 1.71
N ILE A 89 23.51 -12.87 1.25
CA ILE A 89 22.07 -12.73 1.48
C ILE A 89 21.33 -13.99 1.01
N GLN A 90 20.62 -14.61 1.94
CA GLN A 90 19.85 -15.83 1.70
C GLN A 90 18.40 -15.65 2.17
N PRO A 91 17.47 -15.28 1.26
CA PRO A 91 16.11 -15.00 1.64
C PRO A 91 15.34 -16.26 2.02
N ARG A 92 14.53 -16.15 3.08
CA ARG A 92 13.51 -17.13 3.49
C ARG A 92 12.18 -16.43 3.72
N LEU A 93 11.08 -17.08 3.34
CA LEU A 93 9.72 -16.63 3.64
C LEU A 93 9.19 -17.32 4.90
N GLU A 94 8.68 -16.53 5.83
CA GLU A 94 7.95 -17.02 6.99
C GLU A 94 6.52 -16.52 6.94
N LEU A 95 5.55 -17.43 6.90
CA LEU A 95 4.13 -17.11 6.91
C LEU A 95 3.72 -16.61 8.30
N VAL A 96 3.17 -15.41 8.36
CA VAL A 96 2.77 -14.74 9.60
C VAL A 96 1.39 -15.20 10.06
N GLU A 97 1.31 -15.69 11.28
CA GLU A 97 0.07 -15.98 11.97
C GLU A 97 -0.40 -14.79 12.81
N ALA A 98 -1.72 -14.65 12.98
CA ALA A 98 -2.28 -13.58 13.80
C ALA A 98 -2.02 -13.83 15.29
N GLY A 99 -1.74 -12.74 16.03
CA GLY A 99 -1.52 -12.83 17.49
C GLY A 99 -0.11 -13.28 17.91
N THR A 100 0.81 -13.44 16.96
CA THR A 100 2.21 -13.80 17.22
C THR A 100 3.12 -12.58 17.23
N TRP A 101 4.32 -12.72 17.80
CA TRP A 101 5.35 -11.65 17.73
C TRP A 101 5.76 -11.33 16.29
N GLN A 102 5.70 -12.30 15.38
CA GLN A 102 5.92 -12.08 13.95
C GLN A 102 4.86 -11.14 13.37
N SER A 103 3.61 -11.23 13.83
CA SER A 103 2.59 -10.28 13.40
C SER A 103 2.83 -8.87 13.92
N ASP A 104 3.45 -8.73 15.09
CA ASP A 104 3.87 -7.44 15.64
C ASP A 104 5.07 -6.88 14.86
N LEU A 105 6.06 -7.71 14.54
CA LEU A 105 7.18 -7.31 13.69
C LEU A 105 6.72 -6.87 12.30
N PHE A 106 5.79 -7.63 11.69
CA PHE A 106 5.17 -7.25 10.42
C PHE A 106 4.49 -5.88 10.52
N ARG A 107 3.69 -5.66 11.57
CA ARG A 107 3.01 -4.40 11.83
C ARG A 107 4.00 -3.26 12.03
N LEU A 108 5.03 -3.47 12.84
CA LEU A 108 6.07 -2.48 13.09
C LEU A 108 6.81 -2.11 11.80
N ALA A 109 7.23 -3.10 11.01
CA ALA A 109 7.86 -2.87 9.71
C ALA A 109 6.96 -2.06 8.77
N SER A 110 5.66 -2.36 8.71
CA SER A 110 4.70 -1.67 7.83
C SER A 110 4.54 -0.18 8.15
N LEU A 111 4.77 0.24 9.40
CA LEU A 111 4.70 1.65 9.81
C LEU A 111 5.87 2.49 9.28
N SER A 112 6.96 1.87 8.82
CA SER A 112 8.13 2.60 8.29
C SER A 112 7.91 3.20 6.90
N TRP A 113 6.86 2.81 6.18
CA TRP A 113 6.58 3.30 4.82
C TRP A 113 6.13 4.76 4.81
N SER A 114 6.57 5.50 3.78
CA SER A 114 6.18 6.90 3.57
C SER A 114 4.72 7.09 3.17
N VAL A 115 4.10 6.05 2.61
CA VAL A 115 2.66 5.99 2.32
C VAL A 115 2.04 4.95 3.22
N PRO A 116 0.96 5.27 3.95
CA PRO A 116 0.30 4.31 4.83
C PRO A 116 -0.10 3.04 4.09
N VAL A 117 0.19 1.92 4.73
CA VAL A 117 -0.09 0.59 4.20
C VAL A 117 -1.55 0.23 4.46
N SER A 118 -2.23 -0.36 3.47
CA SER A 118 -3.57 -0.92 3.65
C SER A 118 -3.53 -2.10 4.63
N TYR A 119 -4.62 -2.28 5.38
CA TYR A 119 -4.78 -3.47 6.22
C TYR A 119 -5.15 -4.73 5.42
N GLY A 120 -5.44 -4.58 4.12
CA GLY A 120 -6.01 -5.64 3.29
C GLY A 120 -7.40 -6.05 3.78
N PHE A 121 -8.05 -6.94 3.06
CA PHE A 121 -9.36 -7.49 3.44
C PHE A 121 -9.51 -8.92 2.92
N GLY A 122 -10.45 -9.66 3.50
CA GLY A 122 -10.74 -11.04 3.12
C GLY A 122 -9.58 -12.00 3.42
N ARG A 123 -9.22 -12.82 2.43
CA ARG A 123 -8.09 -13.75 2.51
C ARG A 123 -6.80 -12.99 2.72
N ARG A 124 -5.88 -13.54 3.51
CA ARG A 124 -4.60 -12.90 3.80
C ARG A 124 -3.48 -13.92 3.89
N LEU A 125 -2.42 -13.66 3.12
CA LEU A 125 -1.10 -14.27 3.31
C LEU A 125 -0.13 -13.13 3.59
N ARG A 126 0.47 -13.11 4.77
CA ARG A 126 1.49 -12.14 5.16
C ARG A 126 2.77 -12.88 5.43
N TYR A 127 3.89 -12.34 4.96
CA TYR A 127 5.19 -12.95 5.13
C TYR A 127 6.18 -11.94 5.67
N LEU A 128 7.02 -12.42 6.60
CA LEU A 128 8.32 -11.85 6.88
C LEU A 128 9.31 -12.44 5.87
N VAL A 129 10.16 -11.60 5.31
CA VAL A 129 11.25 -12.01 4.43
C VAL A 129 12.53 -11.87 5.23
N TRP A 130 13.12 -12.98 5.61
CA TRP A 130 14.33 -13.07 6.41
C TRP A 130 15.57 -13.20 5.55
N ASP A 131 16.69 -12.73 6.05
CA ASP A 131 18.02 -13.10 5.60
C ASP A 131 18.57 -14.18 6.55
N ASP A 132 18.61 -15.43 6.09
CA ASP A 132 19.07 -16.53 6.93
C ASP A 132 20.60 -16.48 7.19
N ASN A 133 21.36 -15.65 6.47
CA ASN A 133 22.76 -15.44 6.74
C ASN A 133 23.01 -14.70 8.07
N ASN A 134 22.15 -13.75 8.43
CA ASN A 134 22.32 -12.92 9.63
C ASN A 134 21.09 -12.89 10.56
N GLY A 135 20.01 -13.61 10.22
CA GLY A 135 18.79 -13.67 11.00
C GLY A 135 17.99 -12.33 11.02
N LYS A 136 18.22 -11.41 10.06
CA LYS A 136 17.58 -10.11 10.03
C LYS A 136 16.46 -10.04 8.99
N LEU A 137 15.54 -9.07 9.23
CA LEU A 137 14.40 -8.82 8.35
C LEU A 137 14.84 -8.07 7.10
N ILE A 138 14.71 -8.69 5.92
CA ILE A 138 14.89 -8.03 4.61
C ILE A 138 13.68 -7.15 4.29
N GLY A 139 12.47 -7.65 4.57
CA GLY A 139 11.25 -6.94 4.20
C GLY A 139 9.99 -7.72 4.51
N ILE A 140 8.87 -7.25 3.97
CA ILE A 140 7.55 -7.83 4.20
C ILE A 140 6.73 -7.93 2.91
N ILE A 141 5.89 -8.97 2.84
CA ILE A 141 4.92 -9.21 1.77
C ILE A 141 3.54 -9.38 2.39
N ALA A 142 2.53 -8.72 1.81
CA ALA A 142 1.14 -9.00 2.16
C ALA A 142 0.29 -9.14 0.91
N LEU A 143 -0.39 -10.27 0.83
CA LEU A 143 -1.35 -10.62 -0.21
C LEU A 143 -2.74 -10.69 0.41
N GLY A 144 -3.73 -10.14 -0.28
CA GLY A 144 -5.12 -10.13 0.17
C GLY A 144 -6.10 -10.33 -0.96
N ASP A 145 -7.40 -10.25 -0.66
CA ASP A 145 -8.40 -10.25 -1.72
C ASP A 145 -8.25 -8.99 -2.58
N PRO A 146 -8.31 -9.13 -3.92
CA PRO A 146 -8.19 -8.00 -4.81
C PRO A 146 -9.46 -7.13 -4.77
N VAL A 147 -9.31 -5.86 -5.12
CA VAL A 147 -10.47 -4.99 -5.33
C VAL A 147 -11.38 -5.59 -6.38
N TYR A 148 -12.70 -5.56 -6.11
CA TYR A 148 -13.69 -6.18 -6.98
C TYR A 148 -13.69 -5.53 -8.38
N ASN A 149 -13.69 -4.20 -8.43
CA ASN A 149 -13.67 -3.42 -9.67
C ASN A 149 -12.26 -2.87 -9.93
N LEU A 150 -11.57 -3.43 -10.90
CA LEU A 150 -10.29 -2.91 -11.38
C LEU A 150 -10.28 -3.00 -12.91
N ARG A 151 -10.67 -1.91 -13.56
CA ARG A 151 -10.94 -1.87 -15.00
C ARG A 151 -9.77 -2.40 -15.82
N VAL A 152 -8.55 -1.90 -15.62
CA VAL A 152 -7.36 -2.30 -16.40
C VAL A 152 -7.02 -3.79 -16.27
N ARG A 153 -7.26 -4.40 -15.09
CA ARG A 153 -7.13 -5.85 -14.89
C ARG A 153 -8.19 -6.60 -15.69
N ASP A 154 -9.44 -6.16 -15.58
CA ASP A 154 -10.58 -6.84 -16.19
C ASP A 154 -10.48 -6.80 -17.72
N GLU A 155 -10.03 -5.68 -18.30
CA GLU A 155 -9.77 -5.52 -19.73
C GLU A 155 -8.65 -6.44 -20.23
N VAL A 156 -7.51 -6.49 -19.53
CA VAL A 156 -6.36 -7.33 -19.91
C VAL A 156 -6.70 -8.84 -19.83
N ILE A 157 -7.55 -9.24 -18.89
CA ILE A 157 -8.01 -10.64 -18.78
C ILE A 157 -9.13 -10.93 -19.80
N GLY A 158 -9.91 -9.92 -20.20
CA GLY A 158 -11.12 -10.05 -21.01
C GLY A 158 -12.33 -10.47 -20.16
N TRP A 159 -12.48 -9.91 -18.94
CA TRP A 159 -13.54 -10.23 -18.00
C TRP A 159 -14.79 -9.39 -18.16
N THR A 160 -15.92 -10.06 -18.07
CA THR A 160 -17.22 -9.44 -17.76
C THR A 160 -17.45 -9.40 -16.24
N VAL A 161 -18.54 -8.73 -15.81
CA VAL A 161 -18.98 -8.74 -14.40
C VAL A 161 -19.27 -10.17 -13.91
N LYS A 162 -19.85 -11.02 -14.78
CA LYS A 162 -20.17 -12.43 -14.45
C LYS A 162 -18.92 -13.27 -14.25
N ASP A 163 -17.89 -13.07 -15.07
CA ASP A 163 -16.60 -13.77 -14.94
C ASP A 163 -15.90 -13.42 -13.66
N ARG A 164 -15.85 -12.15 -13.34
CA ARG A 164 -15.24 -11.60 -12.14
C ARG A 164 -15.82 -12.24 -10.88
N SER A 165 -17.14 -12.30 -10.75
CA SER A 165 -17.82 -12.87 -9.59
C SER A 165 -17.48 -14.34 -9.36
N LYS A 166 -17.24 -15.10 -10.44
CA LYS A 166 -16.92 -16.53 -10.38
C LYS A 166 -15.42 -16.80 -10.17
N ARG A 167 -14.54 -15.99 -10.76
CA ARG A 167 -13.12 -16.32 -10.94
C ARG A 167 -12.15 -15.46 -10.15
N LEU A 168 -12.61 -14.37 -9.51
CA LEU A 168 -11.78 -13.51 -8.68
C LEU A 168 -11.12 -14.27 -7.51
N VAL A 169 -11.69 -15.43 -7.14
CA VAL A 169 -11.11 -16.33 -6.14
C VAL A 169 -9.70 -16.83 -6.49
N ASN A 170 -9.34 -16.84 -7.77
CA ASN A 170 -8.03 -17.27 -8.29
C ASN A 170 -7.01 -16.10 -8.37
N VAL A 171 -7.37 -14.93 -7.86
CA VAL A 171 -6.53 -13.74 -7.88
C VAL A 171 -6.29 -13.27 -6.45
N LEU A 172 -5.08 -12.80 -6.16
CA LEU A 172 -4.76 -12.02 -4.97
C LEU A 172 -4.24 -10.63 -5.38
N ASP A 173 -4.27 -9.71 -4.45
CA ASP A 173 -3.65 -8.39 -4.55
C ASP A 173 -2.49 -8.29 -3.57
N ALA A 174 -1.31 -7.92 -4.06
CA ALA A 174 -0.16 -7.62 -3.21
C ALA A 174 -0.27 -6.16 -2.76
N TYR A 175 -0.88 -5.95 -1.61
CA TYR A 175 -1.08 -4.63 -1.04
C TYR A 175 0.11 -4.12 -0.21
N VAL A 176 1.08 -4.98 0.13
CA VAL A 176 2.37 -4.63 0.72
C VAL A 176 3.46 -5.43 0.04
N LEU A 177 4.41 -4.75 -0.55
CA LEU A 177 5.65 -5.31 -1.09
C LEU A 177 6.78 -4.32 -0.82
N GLY A 178 7.71 -4.67 0.06
CA GLY A 178 8.81 -3.76 0.30
C GLY A 178 9.89 -4.32 1.22
N ALA A 179 11.10 -3.81 1.04
CA ALA A 179 12.23 -4.05 1.91
C ALA A 179 12.36 -2.96 2.96
N VAL A 180 12.87 -3.33 4.13
CA VAL A 180 13.25 -2.40 5.20
C VAL A 180 14.72 -1.96 5.05
N PRO A 181 15.13 -0.82 5.65
CA PRO A 181 16.55 -0.47 5.73
C PRO A 181 17.35 -1.53 6.50
N PRO A 182 18.61 -1.76 6.12
CA PRO A 182 19.33 -1.18 4.99
C PRO A 182 19.12 -1.89 3.65
N TYR A 183 18.42 -3.02 3.63
CA TYR A 183 18.20 -3.82 2.41
C TYR A 183 17.51 -3.06 1.27
N ASN A 184 16.63 -2.09 1.59
CA ASN A 184 16.00 -1.24 0.58
C ASN A 184 17.01 -0.36 -0.19
N MET A 185 18.16 -0.03 0.42
CA MET A 185 19.23 0.79 -0.18
C MET A 185 20.01 0.01 -1.25
N ILE A 186 20.07 -1.31 -1.11
CA ILE A 186 20.71 -2.22 -2.06
C ILE A 186 19.72 -2.95 -2.98
N LEU A 187 18.58 -2.34 -3.27
CA LEU A 187 17.53 -2.87 -4.13
C LEU A 187 16.81 -4.13 -3.60
N GLY A 188 16.87 -4.39 -2.30
CA GLY A 188 16.09 -5.46 -1.66
C GLY A 188 14.59 -5.43 -1.96
N GLY A 189 14.03 -4.26 -2.24
CA GLY A 189 12.64 -4.14 -2.67
C GLY A 189 12.33 -4.87 -3.99
N LYS A 190 13.30 -5.01 -4.90
CA LYS A 190 13.15 -5.82 -6.12
C LYS A 190 13.16 -7.32 -5.79
N LEU A 191 14.03 -7.75 -4.89
CA LEU A 191 14.03 -9.13 -4.39
C LEU A 191 12.65 -9.45 -3.78
N VAL A 192 12.19 -8.66 -2.81
CA VAL A 192 10.88 -8.87 -2.14
C VAL A 192 9.74 -8.93 -3.15
N ALA A 193 9.74 -8.05 -4.16
CA ALA A 193 8.72 -8.06 -5.20
C ALA A 193 8.77 -9.33 -6.09
N CYS A 194 9.95 -9.92 -6.32
CA CYS A 194 10.06 -11.17 -7.06
C CYS A 194 9.61 -12.39 -6.23
N LEU A 195 9.82 -12.36 -4.91
CA LEU A 195 9.45 -13.47 -4.03
C LEU A 195 7.95 -13.77 -3.99
N VAL A 196 7.09 -12.83 -4.42
CA VAL A 196 5.66 -13.10 -4.53
C VAL A 196 5.35 -14.25 -5.50
N ARG A 197 6.23 -14.50 -6.50
CA ARG A 197 6.04 -15.53 -7.52
C ARG A 197 6.97 -16.71 -7.26
N THR A 198 6.73 -17.41 -6.16
CA THR A 198 7.53 -18.58 -5.75
C THR A 198 6.66 -19.81 -5.48
N LYS A 199 7.28 -20.99 -5.45
CA LYS A 199 6.62 -22.26 -5.13
C LYS A 199 5.98 -22.20 -3.74
N GLU A 200 6.67 -21.61 -2.78
CA GLU A 200 6.25 -21.49 -1.39
C GLU A 200 4.94 -20.66 -1.26
N VAL A 201 4.85 -19.54 -1.97
CA VAL A 201 3.62 -18.74 -1.99
C VAL A 201 2.45 -19.48 -2.63
N ARG A 202 2.70 -20.25 -3.70
CA ARG A 202 1.67 -21.12 -4.31
C ARG A 202 1.19 -22.16 -3.31
N ASP A 203 2.10 -22.82 -2.63
CA ASP A 203 1.79 -23.94 -1.73
C ASP A 203 1.04 -23.46 -0.49
N ASP A 204 1.44 -22.32 0.09
CA ASP A 204 0.71 -21.67 1.18
C ASP A 204 -0.69 -21.23 0.77
N PHE A 205 -0.83 -20.70 -0.44
CA PHE A 205 -2.15 -20.37 -0.97
C PHE A 205 -3.02 -21.62 -1.14
N ALA A 206 -2.47 -22.68 -1.71
CA ALA A 206 -3.20 -23.93 -1.94
C ALA A 206 -3.61 -24.56 -0.60
N ARG A 207 -2.69 -24.60 0.39
CA ARG A 207 -2.95 -25.12 1.73
C ARG A 207 -4.05 -24.32 2.44
N LYS A 208 -3.99 -22.99 2.40
CA LYS A 208 -4.89 -22.14 3.18
C LYS A 208 -6.22 -21.86 2.47
N TYR A 209 -6.22 -21.77 1.14
CA TYR A 209 -7.37 -21.29 0.36
C TYR A 209 -7.79 -22.18 -0.80
N GLY A 210 -7.07 -23.27 -1.08
CA GLY A 210 -7.38 -24.19 -2.19
C GLY A 210 -8.79 -24.77 -2.11
N ASN A 211 -9.29 -25.04 -0.90
CA ASN A 211 -10.62 -25.57 -0.63
C ASN A 211 -11.32 -24.77 0.47
N THR A 212 -11.89 -23.61 0.13
CA THR A 212 -12.57 -22.75 1.10
C THR A 212 -14.04 -22.54 0.75
N ARG A 213 -14.84 -22.19 1.78
CA ARG A 213 -16.21 -21.67 1.58
C ARG A 213 -16.19 -20.16 1.59
N GLY A 214 -16.87 -19.54 0.62
CA GLY A 214 -17.02 -18.10 0.61
C GLY A 214 -17.80 -17.62 1.85
N ILE A 215 -17.29 -16.63 2.59
CA ILE A 215 -17.92 -16.10 3.81
C ILE A 215 -19.33 -15.60 3.52
N ILE A 216 -19.51 -14.85 2.43
CA ILE A 216 -20.82 -14.28 2.04
C ILE A 216 -21.64 -15.31 1.25
N SER A 217 -21.04 -15.97 0.25
CA SER A 217 -21.76 -16.86 -0.67
C SER A 217 -22.04 -18.25 -0.09
N LYS A 218 -21.36 -18.63 1.02
CA LYS A 218 -21.40 -19.97 1.64
C LYS A 218 -21.08 -21.15 0.68
N LYS A 219 -20.77 -20.85 -0.58
CA LYS A 219 -20.46 -21.85 -1.61
C LYS A 219 -19.02 -22.35 -1.47
N LYS A 220 -18.81 -23.66 -1.64
CA LYS A 220 -17.47 -24.26 -1.72
C LYS A 220 -16.79 -23.77 -3.00
N LYS A 221 -15.57 -23.26 -2.88
CA LYS A 221 -14.77 -22.75 -4.00
C LYS A 221 -13.44 -23.46 -4.03
N ARG A 222 -13.07 -23.96 -5.19
CA ARG A 222 -11.71 -24.45 -5.45
C ARG A 222 -10.93 -23.28 -6.05
N ALA A 223 -9.96 -22.77 -5.29
CA ALA A 223 -9.11 -21.67 -5.72
C ALA A 223 -7.74 -22.18 -6.16
N GLN A 224 -7.26 -21.66 -7.28
CA GLN A 224 -5.92 -21.93 -7.82
C GLN A 224 -5.28 -20.58 -8.10
N LEU A 225 -4.18 -20.25 -7.45
CA LEU A 225 -3.54 -18.94 -7.63
C LEU A 225 -3.05 -18.78 -9.06
N ALA A 226 -3.77 -18.00 -9.85
CA ALA A 226 -3.44 -17.75 -11.25
C ALA A 226 -2.71 -16.43 -11.47
N LEU A 227 -3.08 -15.41 -10.71
CA LEU A 227 -2.63 -14.04 -10.91
C LEU A 227 -2.50 -13.31 -9.59
N ILE A 228 -1.47 -12.47 -9.46
CA ILE A 228 -1.39 -11.45 -8.42
C ILE A 228 -1.41 -10.08 -9.09
N THR A 229 -2.22 -9.17 -8.55
CA THR A 229 -2.20 -7.74 -8.91
C THR A 229 -1.42 -6.95 -7.86
N THR A 230 -0.89 -5.81 -8.24
CA THR A 230 -0.42 -4.78 -7.32
C THR A 230 -0.52 -3.42 -7.98
N SER A 231 -0.63 -2.36 -7.19
CA SER A 231 -0.60 -1.00 -7.70
C SER A 231 0.43 -0.16 -6.95
N SER A 232 1.15 0.66 -7.69
CA SER A 232 2.15 1.55 -7.10
C SER A 232 1.47 2.69 -6.35
N SER A 233 1.77 2.86 -5.08
CA SER A 233 1.22 3.95 -4.26
C SER A 233 1.72 5.33 -4.67
N LEU A 234 2.84 5.42 -5.38
CA LEU A 234 3.51 6.66 -5.80
C LEU A 234 3.44 6.88 -7.34
N GLY A 235 2.33 6.54 -7.97
CA GLY A 235 2.20 6.61 -9.42
C GLY A 235 2.98 5.49 -10.11
N ARG A 236 4.03 5.80 -10.88
CA ARG A 236 4.89 4.81 -11.52
C ARG A 236 5.96 4.28 -10.56
N SER A 237 6.09 2.94 -10.45
CA SER A 237 7.08 2.33 -9.59
C SER A 237 8.43 2.13 -10.29
N SER A 238 9.51 2.63 -9.68
CA SER A 238 10.87 2.31 -10.10
C SER A 238 11.30 0.88 -9.71
N VAL A 239 10.66 0.30 -8.69
CA VAL A 239 10.94 -1.06 -8.23
C VAL A 239 10.29 -2.09 -9.14
N TYR A 240 9.03 -1.89 -9.51
CA TYR A 240 8.23 -2.87 -10.26
C TYR A 240 8.42 -2.79 -11.77
N ASN A 241 8.80 -1.61 -12.26
CA ASN A 241 8.99 -1.42 -13.70
C ASN A 241 10.17 -2.24 -14.22
N ARG A 242 9.94 -2.99 -15.31
CA ARG A 242 10.93 -3.89 -15.93
C ARG A 242 11.51 -4.95 -14.95
N LEU A 243 10.70 -5.42 -13.99
CA LEU A 243 11.11 -6.42 -13.03
C LEU A 243 11.12 -7.81 -13.69
N LYS A 244 12.32 -8.26 -14.07
CA LYS A 244 12.52 -9.57 -14.69
C LYS A 244 13.82 -10.23 -14.20
N LEU A 245 13.79 -11.54 -14.03
CA LEU A 245 14.98 -12.37 -13.76
C LEU A 245 15.16 -13.35 -14.92
N GLY A 246 16.29 -13.25 -15.60
CA GLY A 246 16.48 -13.90 -16.89
C GLY A 246 15.44 -13.39 -17.91
N SER A 247 14.79 -14.30 -18.61
CA SER A 247 13.68 -14.01 -19.52
C SER A 247 12.31 -13.86 -18.85
N GLN A 248 12.18 -14.29 -17.56
CA GLN A 248 10.91 -14.32 -16.85
C GLN A 248 10.53 -12.93 -16.32
N PRO A 249 9.43 -12.31 -16.77
CA PRO A 249 8.87 -11.14 -16.12
C PRO A 249 8.18 -11.52 -14.81
N TYR A 250 8.39 -10.73 -13.76
CA TYR A 250 7.74 -10.90 -12.46
C TYR A 250 6.57 -9.95 -12.29
N LEU A 251 6.71 -8.72 -12.75
CA LEU A 251 5.64 -7.73 -12.75
C LEU A 251 5.57 -7.05 -14.13
N THR A 252 4.38 -7.07 -14.72
CA THR A 252 4.09 -6.45 -16.02
C THR A 252 3.10 -5.31 -15.81
N PRO A 253 3.42 -4.07 -16.23
CA PRO A 253 2.49 -2.95 -16.15
C PRO A 253 1.32 -3.17 -17.14
N ILE A 254 0.10 -2.83 -16.70
CA ILE A 254 -1.13 -3.02 -17.49
C ILE A 254 -1.96 -1.75 -17.63
N GLY A 255 -1.52 -0.62 -17.09
CA GLY A 255 -2.21 0.67 -17.14
C GLY A 255 -2.35 1.32 -15.78
N TYR A 256 -3.27 2.26 -15.64
CA TYR A 256 -3.43 3.09 -14.45
C TYR A 256 -4.83 3.01 -13.87
N THR A 257 -4.94 3.18 -12.56
CA THR A 257 -6.23 3.40 -11.89
C THR A 257 -6.79 4.77 -12.26
N GLN A 258 -8.10 4.94 -12.11
CA GLN A 258 -8.78 6.19 -12.44
C GLN A 258 -8.63 7.29 -11.37
N GLY A 259 -7.82 7.08 -10.33
CA GLY A 259 -7.61 8.08 -9.29
C GLY A 259 -8.83 8.34 -8.40
N TRP A 260 -9.62 7.31 -8.11
CA TRP A 260 -10.71 7.36 -7.15
C TRP A 260 -10.28 6.88 -5.77
N GLY A 261 -10.77 7.55 -4.73
CA GLY A 261 -10.52 7.14 -3.35
C GLY A 261 -10.81 8.23 -2.34
N HIS A 262 -10.43 7.99 -1.10
CA HIS A 262 -10.72 8.89 0.01
C HIS A 262 -9.49 9.16 0.90
N PHE A 263 -8.28 8.85 0.44
CA PHE A 263 -7.06 9.04 1.24
C PHE A 263 -6.83 10.51 1.63
N HIS A 264 -7.29 11.44 0.80
CA HIS A 264 -7.24 12.88 1.02
C HIS A 264 -8.29 13.40 2.03
N VAL A 265 -9.13 12.53 2.58
CA VAL A 265 -10.07 12.85 3.66
C VAL A 265 -9.52 12.28 4.97
N PRO A 266 -8.90 13.11 5.86
CA PRO A 266 -8.33 12.65 7.12
C PRO A 266 -9.41 12.19 8.11
N ASP A 267 -9.00 11.48 9.15
CA ASP A 267 -9.93 10.90 10.12
C ASP A 267 -10.75 11.95 10.87
N SER A 268 -10.17 13.12 11.16
CA SER A 268 -10.87 14.22 11.78
C SER A 268 -12.01 14.75 10.91
N LEU A 269 -11.80 14.87 9.60
CA LEU A 269 -12.84 15.30 8.66
C LEU A 269 -13.88 14.19 8.45
N PHE A 270 -13.47 12.94 8.43
CA PHE A 270 -14.38 11.80 8.36
C PHE A 270 -15.27 11.71 9.59
N ALA A 271 -14.77 12.00 10.79
CA ALA A 271 -15.57 12.07 12.02
C ALA A 271 -16.65 13.15 11.92
N ASP A 272 -16.32 14.34 11.41
CA ASP A 272 -17.32 15.39 11.22
C ASP A 272 -18.40 15.01 10.19
N LEU A 273 -18.02 14.34 9.10
CA LEU A 273 -18.96 13.83 8.10
C LEU A 273 -19.92 12.79 8.71
N ARG A 274 -19.41 11.92 9.57
CA ARG A 274 -20.22 10.95 10.32
C ARG A 274 -21.18 11.64 11.29
N ASP A 275 -20.70 12.62 12.05
CA ASP A 275 -21.53 13.41 12.97
C ASP A 275 -22.64 14.17 12.24
N TYR A 276 -22.33 14.71 11.07
CA TYR A 276 -23.33 15.34 10.22
C TYR A 276 -24.41 14.35 9.78
N LEU A 277 -24.03 13.15 9.28
CA LEU A 277 -24.98 12.10 8.90
C LEU A 277 -25.79 11.60 10.11
N ARG A 278 -25.20 11.51 11.30
CA ARG A 278 -25.89 11.15 12.54
C ARG A 278 -27.02 12.16 12.85
N LYS A 279 -26.71 13.46 12.79
CA LYS A 279 -27.70 14.53 12.99
C LYS A 279 -28.85 14.50 11.96
N LYS A 280 -28.54 14.07 10.74
CA LYS A 280 -29.54 13.84 9.66
C LYS A 280 -30.22 12.46 9.76
N ARG A 281 -29.91 11.63 10.77
CA ARG A 281 -30.43 10.26 10.94
C ARG A 281 -30.22 9.37 9.71
N HIS A 282 -29.14 9.59 8.96
CA HIS A 282 -28.79 8.81 7.77
C HIS A 282 -28.13 7.48 8.15
N GLY A 283 -28.55 6.35 7.54
CA GLY A 283 -28.13 5.00 7.92
C GLY A 283 -26.62 4.68 7.81
N TYR A 284 -25.81 5.53 7.16
CA TYR A 284 -24.37 5.34 7.04
C TYR A 284 -23.52 5.96 8.16
N TRP A 285 -24.15 6.61 9.16
CA TRP A 285 -23.37 7.22 10.24
C TRP A 285 -22.77 6.19 11.22
N ASP A 286 -23.44 5.05 11.41
CA ASP A 286 -23.11 4.02 12.41
C ASP A 286 -22.48 2.76 11.81
N GLY A 287 -22.17 2.77 10.55
CA GLY A 287 -21.65 1.60 9.85
C GLY A 287 -22.61 1.09 8.77
N HIS A 288 -22.37 -0.12 8.32
CA HIS A 288 -23.19 -0.75 7.31
C HIS A 288 -23.65 -2.14 7.78
N LYS A 289 -24.77 -2.61 7.25
CA LYS A 289 -25.36 -3.94 7.44
C LYS A 289 -24.34 -5.11 7.49
N PHE A 290 -23.20 -4.97 6.81
CA PHE A 290 -22.12 -5.97 6.75
C PHE A 290 -20.85 -5.54 7.50
N GLY A 291 -20.96 -4.60 8.45
CA GLY A 291 -19.85 -4.08 9.25
C GLY A 291 -19.01 -3.02 8.53
N GLU A 292 -17.91 -2.66 9.14
CA GLU A 292 -16.96 -1.64 8.66
C GLU A 292 -16.02 -2.18 7.55
N GLY A 293 -16.57 -2.76 6.49
CA GLY A 293 -15.81 -3.26 5.36
C GLY A 293 -15.06 -2.13 4.62
N PRO A 294 -14.09 -2.45 3.74
CA PRO A 294 -13.20 -1.46 3.10
C PRO A 294 -13.94 -0.39 2.30
N ASN A 295 -15.16 -0.65 1.88
CA ASN A 295 -15.98 0.32 1.17
C ASN A 295 -16.89 1.15 2.08
N TRP A 296 -16.95 0.85 3.39
CA TRP A 296 -17.83 1.58 4.30
C TRP A 296 -17.46 3.06 4.38
N ARG A 297 -16.20 3.37 4.66
CA ARG A 297 -15.70 4.75 4.73
C ARG A 297 -16.01 5.55 3.45
N LEU A 298 -15.76 4.95 2.28
CA LEU A 298 -16.06 5.58 0.99
C LEU A 298 -17.55 5.84 0.80
N ARG A 299 -18.41 4.90 1.20
CA ARG A 299 -19.87 5.04 1.12
C ARG A 299 -20.39 6.11 2.06
N THR A 300 -19.85 6.15 3.29
CA THR A 300 -20.20 7.18 4.29
C THR A 300 -19.82 8.58 3.79
N ILE A 301 -18.61 8.75 3.24
CA ILE A 301 -18.18 10.03 2.67
C ILE A 301 -19.07 10.43 1.50
N ARG A 302 -19.39 9.49 0.60
CA ARG A 302 -20.29 9.75 -0.53
C ARG A 302 -21.67 10.20 -0.05
N ALA A 303 -22.28 9.48 0.89
CA ALA A 303 -23.57 9.84 1.46
C ALA A 303 -23.55 11.23 2.13
N ALA A 304 -22.46 11.56 2.82
CA ALA A 304 -22.32 12.90 3.42
C ALA A 304 -22.15 13.99 2.36
N PHE A 305 -21.43 13.74 1.29
CA PHE A 305 -21.28 14.67 0.17
C PHE A 305 -22.62 14.89 -0.53
N ASP A 306 -23.36 13.82 -0.81
CA ASP A 306 -24.70 13.90 -1.41
C ASP A 306 -25.64 14.73 -0.52
N ALA A 307 -25.68 14.46 0.80
CA ALA A 307 -26.48 15.21 1.76
C ALA A 307 -26.06 16.68 1.92
N LEU A 308 -24.80 16.99 1.65
CA LEU A 308 -24.27 18.36 1.62
C LEU A 308 -24.44 19.04 0.26
N GLY A 309 -24.94 18.36 -0.78
CA GLY A 309 -24.97 18.87 -2.15
C GLY A 309 -23.57 19.10 -2.74
N ILE A 310 -22.59 18.27 -2.34
CA ILE A 310 -21.24 18.25 -2.89
C ILE A 310 -21.19 17.17 -3.95
N LYS A 311 -20.68 17.49 -5.14
CA LYS A 311 -20.56 16.52 -6.22
C LYS A 311 -19.68 15.34 -5.80
N PRO A 312 -20.04 14.07 -6.13
CA PRO A 312 -19.23 12.89 -5.85
C PRO A 312 -17.83 12.92 -6.48
N ASP A 313 -17.62 13.76 -7.50
CA ASP A 313 -16.35 13.95 -8.20
C ASP A 313 -15.21 14.40 -7.28
N TRP A 314 -15.52 14.95 -6.10
CA TRP A 314 -14.48 15.27 -5.10
C TRP A 314 -13.81 14.03 -4.49
N LEU A 315 -14.31 12.84 -4.77
CA LEU A 315 -13.63 11.57 -4.49
C LEU A 315 -12.70 11.14 -5.64
N LYS A 316 -12.76 11.83 -6.78
CA LYS A 316 -11.87 11.64 -7.92
C LYS A 316 -10.65 12.55 -7.74
N HIS A 317 -9.67 12.07 -7.00
CA HIS A 317 -8.46 12.82 -6.67
C HIS A 317 -7.43 12.89 -7.81
N GLY A 318 -7.69 12.30 -8.99
CA GLY A 318 -6.88 12.42 -10.20
C GLY A 318 -5.50 11.72 -10.17
N ILE A 319 -5.09 11.11 -9.05
CA ILE A 319 -3.80 10.44 -8.95
C ILE A 319 -3.91 9.03 -9.50
N GLY A 320 -3.44 8.84 -10.72
CA GLY A 320 -3.34 7.52 -11.35
C GLY A 320 -2.23 6.69 -10.70
N ARG A 321 -2.55 5.47 -10.28
CA ARG A 321 -1.58 4.48 -9.78
C ARG A 321 -1.34 3.45 -10.86
N GLU A 322 -0.08 3.25 -11.25
CA GLU A 322 0.27 2.22 -12.22
C GLU A 322 -0.02 0.83 -11.61
N VAL A 323 -0.74 0.02 -12.37
CA VAL A 323 -1.17 -1.32 -11.99
C VAL A 323 -0.28 -2.35 -12.67
N TYR A 324 0.12 -3.34 -11.91
CA TYR A 324 0.97 -4.43 -12.39
C TYR A 324 0.29 -5.76 -12.15
N ILE A 325 0.57 -6.73 -13.01
CA ILE A 325 0.20 -8.12 -12.83
C ILE A 325 1.43 -9.02 -12.74
N CYS A 326 1.32 -10.04 -11.91
CA CYS A 326 2.22 -11.17 -11.83
C CYS A 326 1.45 -12.44 -12.23
N GLU A 327 1.73 -12.99 -13.39
CA GLU A 327 1.12 -14.24 -13.84
C GLU A 327 1.80 -15.42 -13.14
N PHE A 328 1.07 -16.10 -12.27
CA PHE A 328 1.54 -17.27 -11.54
C PHE A 328 1.51 -18.53 -12.39
N ALA A 329 0.36 -18.77 -13.03
CA ALA A 329 0.19 -19.88 -13.95
C ALA A 329 0.56 -19.45 -15.37
N SER A 330 1.22 -20.30 -16.12
CA SER A 330 1.55 -20.06 -17.53
C SER A 330 0.30 -19.94 -18.42
N ASN A 331 -0.84 -20.49 -17.97
CA ASN A 331 -2.15 -20.37 -18.59
C ASN A 331 -3.11 -19.47 -17.80
N ALA A 332 -2.59 -18.50 -17.02
CA ALA A 332 -3.37 -17.67 -16.11
C ALA A 332 -4.62 -17.05 -16.77
N ARG A 333 -4.45 -16.40 -17.91
CA ARG A 333 -5.57 -15.75 -18.61
C ARG A 333 -6.62 -16.73 -19.10
N LYS A 334 -6.21 -17.89 -19.65
CA LYS A 334 -7.14 -18.96 -20.06
C LYS A 334 -7.93 -19.51 -18.87
N LEU A 335 -7.26 -19.75 -17.73
CA LEU A 335 -7.93 -20.16 -16.50
C LEU A 335 -8.93 -19.09 -16.00
N LEU A 336 -8.52 -17.84 -16.03
CA LEU A 336 -9.33 -16.72 -15.57
C LEU A 336 -10.51 -16.42 -16.50
N ARG A 337 -10.44 -16.73 -17.79
CA ARG A 337 -11.58 -16.69 -18.72
C ARG A 337 -12.45 -17.95 -18.66
N GLY A 338 -11.97 -19.02 -18.00
CA GLY A 338 -12.68 -20.29 -17.89
C GLY A 338 -12.48 -21.24 -19.08
N GLU A 339 -11.51 -20.94 -19.93
CA GLU A 339 -11.06 -21.77 -21.05
C GLU A 339 -10.18 -22.93 -20.57
N SER A 340 -9.72 -22.90 -19.34
CA SER A 340 -8.96 -23.97 -18.67
C SER A 340 -9.52 -24.25 -17.28
N LYS A 341 -9.52 -25.53 -16.88
CA LYS A 341 -9.97 -25.97 -15.54
C LYS A 341 -8.84 -26.06 -14.51
N LYS A 342 -7.57 -26.14 -14.94
CA LYS A 342 -6.41 -26.32 -14.09
C LYS A 342 -5.35 -25.26 -14.38
N ALA A 343 -4.75 -24.72 -13.32
CA ALA A 343 -3.57 -23.86 -13.42
C ALA A 343 -2.33 -24.72 -13.76
N ILE A 344 -1.49 -24.19 -14.64
CA ILE A 344 -0.23 -24.81 -15.06
C ILE A 344 0.91 -23.95 -14.57
N TYR A 345 1.67 -24.44 -13.58
CA TYR A 345 2.73 -23.68 -12.91
C TYR A 345 4.12 -23.98 -13.52
N ARG A 346 4.32 -23.65 -14.79
CA ARG A 346 5.63 -23.81 -15.44
C ARG A 346 6.58 -22.69 -15.04
N GLY A 347 7.85 -23.03 -14.83
CA GLY A 347 8.92 -22.06 -14.53
C GLY A 347 8.77 -21.34 -13.20
N LEU A 348 7.99 -21.88 -12.26
CA LEU A 348 7.90 -21.36 -10.91
C LEU A 348 9.14 -21.78 -10.13
N LYS A 349 9.90 -20.81 -9.61
CA LYS A 349 11.12 -20.99 -8.84
C LYS A 349 10.85 -21.03 -7.35
N SER A 350 11.76 -21.63 -6.57
CA SER A 350 11.77 -21.54 -5.12
C SER A 350 12.25 -20.15 -4.65
N VAL A 351 12.05 -19.86 -3.37
CA VAL A 351 12.58 -18.65 -2.71
C VAL A 351 14.09 -18.56 -2.85
N SER A 352 14.80 -19.68 -2.66
CA SER A 352 16.26 -19.75 -2.77
C SER A 352 16.74 -19.45 -4.20
N GLU A 353 16.12 -20.05 -5.23
CA GLU A 353 16.45 -19.79 -6.64
C GLU A 353 16.21 -18.32 -7.03
N VAL A 354 15.08 -17.72 -6.60
CA VAL A 354 14.79 -16.31 -6.84
C VAL A 354 15.78 -15.42 -6.09
N GLY A 355 16.12 -15.79 -4.85
CA GLY A 355 17.08 -15.08 -4.02
C GLY A 355 18.46 -15.01 -4.68
N ALA A 356 18.99 -16.14 -5.13
CA ALA A 356 20.28 -16.20 -5.79
C ALA A 356 20.32 -15.31 -7.06
N LEU A 357 19.28 -15.39 -7.89
CA LEU A 357 19.19 -14.59 -9.12
C LEU A 357 19.07 -13.09 -8.82
N ALA A 358 18.28 -12.70 -7.83
CA ALA A 358 18.07 -11.29 -7.46
C ALA A 358 19.32 -10.70 -6.80
N ARG A 359 20.00 -11.47 -5.96
CA ARG A 359 21.26 -11.11 -5.33
C ARG A 359 22.32 -10.80 -6.40
N ALA A 360 22.58 -11.74 -7.31
CA ALA A 360 23.56 -11.58 -8.36
C ALA A 360 23.24 -10.42 -9.31
N ARG A 361 21.96 -10.25 -9.67
CA ARG A 361 21.56 -9.24 -10.65
C ARG A 361 21.49 -7.82 -10.10
N TRP A 362 21.06 -7.66 -8.84
CA TRP A 362 20.73 -6.33 -8.32
C TRP A 362 21.45 -5.97 -7.03
N MET A 363 21.50 -6.89 -6.05
CA MET A 363 21.92 -6.50 -4.70
C MET A 363 23.43 -6.34 -4.62
N VAL A 364 24.19 -7.29 -5.12
CA VAL A 364 25.66 -7.23 -5.16
C VAL A 364 26.16 -6.06 -5.99
N PRO A 365 25.78 -5.90 -7.29
CA PRO A 365 26.23 -4.76 -8.07
C PRO A 365 25.82 -3.41 -7.48
N ARG A 366 24.64 -3.35 -6.83
CA ARG A 366 24.19 -2.12 -6.18
C ARG A 366 25.02 -1.79 -4.95
N ALA A 367 25.34 -2.78 -4.14
CA ALA A 367 26.15 -2.61 -2.94
C ALA A 367 27.60 -2.19 -3.24
N GLN A 368 28.13 -2.64 -4.37
CA GLN A 368 29.45 -2.23 -4.86
C GLN A 368 29.49 -0.76 -5.30
N THR A 369 28.38 -0.25 -5.88
CA THR A 369 28.29 1.14 -6.38
C THR A 369 27.70 2.11 -5.38
N ARG A 370 27.05 1.64 -4.32
CA ARG A 370 26.36 2.43 -3.31
C ARG A 370 26.64 1.85 -1.93
N THR A 371 27.65 2.37 -1.28
CA THR A 371 28.16 1.87 0.01
C THR A 371 27.47 2.47 1.21
N GLU A 372 26.64 3.48 1.03
CA GLU A 372 26.00 4.23 2.10
C GLU A 372 25.07 3.38 2.98
N TYR A 373 24.67 2.19 2.50
CA TYR A 373 23.92 1.24 3.32
C TYR A 373 24.70 0.76 4.54
N LYS A 374 26.04 0.75 4.48
CA LYS A 374 26.93 0.33 5.59
C LYS A 374 26.83 1.26 6.78
N ASP A 375 26.52 2.56 6.56
CA ASP A 375 26.40 3.57 7.60
C ASP A 375 25.06 3.50 8.34
N TRP A 376 24.12 2.71 7.84
CA TRP A 376 22.80 2.56 8.47
C TRP A 376 22.92 1.90 9.84
N LYS A 377 22.32 2.54 10.84
CA LYS A 377 22.18 2.01 12.21
C LYS A 377 20.71 1.66 12.46
N ARG A 378 20.45 0.49 13.08
CA ARG A 378 19.08 0.02 13.37
C ARG A 378 18.28 0.99 14.24
N GLU A 379 18.94 1.72 15.11
CA GLU A 379 18.33 2.74 15.98
C GLU A 379 17.66 3.86 15.17
N GLN A 380 18.10 4.10 13.93
CA GLN A 380 17.47 5.03 13.02
C GLN A 380 16.08 4.58 12.57
N PHE A 381 15.78 3.27 12.70
CA PHE A 381 14.44 2.73 12.42
C PHE A 381 13.38 3.34 13.34
N ALA A 382 13.73 3.61 14.61
CA ALA A 382 12.85 4.30 15.56
C ALA A 382 12.32 5.63 15.00
N ALA A 383 13.15 6.40 14.29
CA ALA A 383 12.74 7.66 13.68
C ALA A 383 11.70 7.50 12.56
N LEU A 384 11.69 6.34 11.87
CA LEU A 384 10.73 6.05 10.82
C LEU A 384 9.33 5.72 11.35
N VAL A 385 9.23 5.17 12.57
CA VAL A 385 7.97 4.69 13.16
C VAL A 385 7.49 5.55 14.32
N SER A 386 8.27 6.57 14.74
CA SER A 386 7.90 7.45 15.85
C SER A 386 6.96 8.56 15.41
N PHE A 387 5.91 8.77 16.21
CA PHE A 387 5.09 9.97 16.09
C PHE A 387 5.82 11.17 16.72
N ARG A 388 6.20 12.14 15.91
CA ARG A 388 6.71 13.44 16.39
C ARG A 388 5.58 14.48 16.39
N ARG A 389 5.37 15.17 17.49
CA ARG A 389 4.53 16.38 17.51
C ARG A 389 5.23 17.44 16.65
N SER A 390 4.59 17.93 15.61
CA SER A 390 5.12 19.06 14.85
C SER A 390 5.13 20.32 15.72
N ARG A 391 6.31 20.76 16.12
CA ARG A 391 6.58 22.19 16.26
C ARG A 391 6.96 22.64 14.85
N ASN A 392 6.16 23.49 14.24
CA ASN A 392 6.37 24.23 12.98
C ASN A 392 7.70 23.94 12.24
N GLU A 393 7.88 22.75 11.68
CA GLU A 393 9.04 22.43 10.87
C GLU A 393 8.63 21.62 9.64
N GLU A 394 9.15 22.09 8.51
CA GLU A 394 9.07 21.44 7.21
C GLU A 394 9.56 19.99 7.25
N PRO A 395 9.11 19.12 6.32
CA PRO A 395 9.48 17.71 6.30
C PRO A 395 10.98 17.55 6.03
N THR A 396 11.78 17.42 7.07
CA THR A 396 13.20 17.09 6.95
C THR A 396 13.38 15.64 6.54
N ASN A 397 13.92 15.48 5.35
CA ASN A 397 14.75 14.39 4.84
C ASN A 397 14.26 12.93 5.05
N THR A 398 13.62 12.41 4.01
CA THR A 398 13.65 10.98 3.66
C THR A 398 15.12 10.58 3.35
N PRO A 399 15.56 9.33 3.59
CA PRO A 399 16.95 8.89 3.30
C PRO A 399 17.49 9.22 1.91
N ALA A 400 16.62 9.42 0.92
CA ALA A 400 17.01 9.88 -0.42
C ALA A 400 17.47 11.35 -0.49
N GLN A 401 17.18 12.19 0.51
CA GLN A 401 17.56 13.60 0.53
C GLN A 401 18.88 13.85 1.27
N ILE A 402 19.31 12.91 2.12
CA ILE A 402 20.63 12.99 2.79
C ILE A 402 21.76 12.88 1.75
N VAL A 403 21.53 12.12 0.67
CA VAL A 403 22.51 11.94 -0.41
C VAL A 403 22.72 13.23 -1.24
N ARG A 404 21.68 14.05 -1.45
CA ARG A 404 21.81 15.24 -2.30
C ARG A 404 22.52 16.45 -1.65
N LYS A 405 22.54 16.54 -0.33
CA LYS A 405 23.20 17.69 0.35
C LYS A 405 24.73 17.60 0.39
N ARG A 406 25.32 16.44 0.10
CA ARG A 406 26.79 16.30 0.03
C ARG A 406 27.38 16.58 -1.35
N GLU A 407 26.59 16.54 -2.43
CA GLU A 407 27.09 16.84 -3.78
C GLU A 407 27.22 18.35 -4.07
N THR A 408 26.65 19.22 -3.22
CA THR A 408 26.73 20.69 -3.39
C THR A 408 27.86 21.38 -2.60
N ILE A 409 28.67 20.63 -1.86
CA ILE A 409 29.74 21.21 -1.03
C ILE A 409 31.17 20.92 -1.58
N THR A 410 31.30 20.14 -2.65
CA THR A 410 32.59 19.80 -3.26
C THR A 410 32.80 20.40 -4.66
N GLY A 411 32.23 21.60 -4.93
CA GLY A 411 32.41 22.33 -6.18
C GLY A 411 32.67 23.79 -5.92
N SER A 412 33.82 24.11 -5.41
CA SER A 412 34.51 25.41 -5.52
C SER A 412 36.01 25.20 -5.28
#